data_2edb8d952f312c20c46fb0e2f57b386f
#
_entry.id   2edb8d952f312c20c46fb0e2f57b386f
#
_cell.length_a   1.000
_cell.length_b   1.000
_cell.length_c   1.000
_cell.angle_alpha   90.00
_cell.angle_beta   90.00
_cell.angle_gamma   90.00
#
_symmetry.space_group_name_H-M   'P 1'
#
loop_
_entity.id
_entity.type
_entity.pdbx_description
1 polymer ?
#
loop_
_entity_poly.entity_id
_entity_poly.type
_entity_poly.pdbx_seq_one_letter_code
_entity_poly.pdbx_strand_id
1 'polypeptide(L)'
;MIQGNTIADAMRVSYNIPLAVSGVVVSVFLLLVVVGGISRIARVTTTLVPTMAILYLLCGIIVLIKYNSELLPAIGSIFKFAFNGDAAWGGFVGISVREAMRFGVARGLFSNEAGTGSTPHAHAMAKVKHPCDQGLVAMCSIVIDSFIILTVSSLIILASGAYQTEEPGIGVVAHAFGSTFGQAGYAIISVCVVLFCFSTILFGYFYG
;
A
#
# COMPACT_ATOMS: atom_id res chain seq x y z
N MET A 1 -7.56 6.88 10.80
CA MET A 1 -8.86 6.19 10.61
C MET A 1 -8.85 5.25 9.39
N ILE A 2 -8.37 5.66 8.22
CA ILE A 2 -8.37 4.82 7.00
C ILE A 2 -7.66 3.48 7.22
N GLN A 3 -6.45 3.49 7.77
CA GLN A 3 -5.64 2.28 7.99
C GLN A 3 -6.29 1.28 8.95
N GLY A 4 -6.92 1.78 10.03
CA GLY A 4 -7.65 0.91 10.96
C GLY A 4 -8.84 0.22 10.30
N ASN A 5 -9.57 0.93 9.44
CA ASN A 5 -10.64 0.34 8.65
C ASN A 5 -10.11 -0.70 7.66
N THR A 6 -9.00 -0.41 6.97
CA THR A 6 -8.38 -1.34 6.02
C THR A 6 -7.92 -2.65 6.70
N ILE A 7 -7.37 -2.59 7.93
CA ILE A 7 -7.05 -3.80 8.70
C ILE A 7 -8.32 -4.60 8.98
N ALA A 8 -9.36 -3.92 9.45
CA ALA A 8 -10.62 -4.58 9.80
C ALA A 8 -11.29 -5.22 8.58
N ASP A 9 -11.28 -4.54 7.43
CA ASP A 9 -11.77 -5.07 6.16
C ASP A 9 -10.95 -6.27 5.68
N ALA A 10 -9.61 -6.22 5.76
CA ALA A 10 -8.74 -7.33 5.40
C ALA A 10 -9.01 -8.58 6.27
N MET A 11 -9.20 -8.40 7.58
CA MET A 11 -9.54 -9.48 8.50
C MET A 11 -10.92 -10.04 8.24
N ARG A 12 -11.88 -9.20 7.88
CA ARG A 12 -13.23 -9.62 7.51
C ARG A 12 -13.24 -10.43 6.22
N VAL A 13 -12.56 -9.96 5.17
CA VAL A 13 -12.52 -10.63 3.85
C VAL A 13 -11.82 -11.98 3.96
N SER A 14 -10.71 -12.07 4.70
CA SER A 14 -9.89 -13.29 4.74
C SER A 14 -10.32 -14.32 5.78
N TYR A 15 -10.83 -13.86 6.93
CA TYR A 15 -11.12 -14.72 8.08
C TYR A 15 -12.52 -14.56 8.64
N ASN A 16 -13.36 -13.71 8.04
CA ASN A 16 -14.72 -13.40 8.50
C ASN A 16 -14.77 -12.89 9.97
N ILE A 17 -13.71 -12.20 10.41
CA ILE A 17 -13.61 -11.64 11.76
C ILE A 17 -14.42 -10.35 11.84
N PRO A 18 -15.27 -10.16 12.88
CA PRO A 18 -16.03 -8.93 13.08
C PRO A 18 -15.11 -7.70 13.22
N LEU A 19 -15.49 -6.58 12.60
CA LEU A 19 -14.74 -5.33 12.61
C LEU A 19 -14.35 -4.85 14.01
N ALA A 20 -15.26 -5.00 14.97
CA ALA A 20 -15.03 -4.60 16.37
C ALA A 20 -13.89 -5.40 17.02
N VAL A 21 -13.81 -6.71 16.77
CA VAL A 21 -12.77 -7.58 17.32
C VAL A 21 -11.41 -7.18 16.76
N SER A 22 -11.31 -6.99 15.44
CA SER A 22 -10.08 -6.52 14.78
C SER A 22 -9.65 -5.16 15.33
N GLY A 23 -10.60 -4.23 15.53
CA GLY A 23 -10.32 -2.91 16.08
C GLY A 23 -9.75 -2.98 17.50
N VAL A 24 -10.35 -3.79 18.38
CA VAL A 24 -9.85 -3.96 19.76
C VAL A 24 -8.46 -4.58 19.79
N VAL A 25 -8.23 -5.64 19.02
CA VAL A 25 -6.92 -6.31 18.95
C VAL A 25 -5.83 -5.34 18.48
N VAL A 26 -6.08 -4.61 17.39
CA VAL A 26 -5.14 -3.62 16.85
C VAL A 26 -4.86 -2.52 17.88
N SER A 27 -5.90 -2.03 18.57
CA SER A 27 -5.76 -0.98 19.60
C SER A 27 -4.90 -1.46 20.77
N VAL A 28 -5.05 -2.69 21.22
CA VAL A 28 -4.22 -3.28 22.29
C VAL A 28 -2.75 -3.35 21.86
N PHE A 29 -2.48 -3.85 20.65
CA PHE A 29 -1.09 -3.89 20.14
C PHE A 29 -0.49 -2.49 19.98
N LEU A 30 -1.26 -1.53 19.50
CA LEU A 30 -0.83 -0.14 19.40
C LEU A 30 -0.46 0.43 20.77
N LEU A 31 -1.33 0.24 21.78
CA LEU A 31 -1.07 0.68 23.14
C LEU A 31 0.22 0.08 23.70
N LEU A 32 0.44 -1.23 23.52
CA LEU A 32 1.65 -1.91 23.99
C LEU A 32 2.93 -1.32 23.38
N VAL A 33 2.89 -0.89 22.12
CA VAL A 33 4.06 -0.27 21.47
C VAL A 33 4.21 1.18 21.88
N VAL A 34 3.11 1.95 21.88
CA VAL A 34 3.09 3.40 22.16
C VAL A 34 3.51 3.73 23.60
N VAL A 35 3.06 2.96 24.59
CA VAL A 35 3.45 3.12 26.01
C VAL A 35 4.97 3.03 26.21
N GLY A 36 5.68 2.33 25.31
CA GLY A 36 7.16 2.26 25.34
C GLY A 36 7.86 3.50 24.78
N GLY A 37 7.11 4.51 24.32
CA GLY A 37 7.65 5.77 23.82
C GLY A 37 8.29 5.68 22.43
N ILE A 38 8.80 6.81 21.97
CA ILE A 38 9.34 7.01 20.60
C ILE A 38 10.45 6.00 20.25
N SER A 39 11.35 5.71 21.18
CA SER A 39 12.46 4.77 20.95
C SER A 39 11.96 3.34 20.67
N ARG A 40 10.85 2.94 21.28
CA ARG A 40 10.24 1.64 21.05
C ARG A 40 9.51 1.59 19.71
N ILE A 41 8.79 2.65 19.37
CA ILE A 41 8.14 2.80 18.06
C ILE A 41 9.20 2.70 16.96
N ALA A 42 10.28 3.48 17.04
CA ALA A 42 11.37 3.45 16.06
C ALA A 42 11.98 2.04 15.91
N ARG A 43 12.24 1.32 17.01
CA ARG A 43 12.78 -0.04 16.98
C ARG A 43 11.83 -1.02 16.32
N VAL A 44 10.55 -0.96 16.63
CA VAL A 44 9.52 -1.84 16.04
C VAL A 44 9.40 -1.57 14.55
N THR A 45 9.29 -0.31 14.13
CA THR A 45 9.13 0.04 12.72
C THR A 45 10.38 -0.27 11.89
N THR A 46 11.58 -0.07 12.41
CA THR A 46 12.84 -0.39 11.72
C THR A 46 12.95 -1.89 11.36
N THR A 47 12.39 -2.77 12.18
CA THR A 47 12.40 -4.21 11.91
C THR A 47 11.20 -4.62 11.04
N LEU A 48 10.03 -4.06 11.34
CA LEU A 48 8.77 -4.46 10.71
C LEU A 48 8.68 -4.03 9.26
N VAL A 49 9.11 -2.78 8.94
CA VAL A 49 8.95 -2.22 7.58
C VAL A 49 9.76 -2.99 6.52
N PRO A 50 11.06 -3.27 6.69
CA PRO A 50 11.78 -4.07 5.69
C PRO A 50 11.23 -5.48 5.55
N THR A 51 10.85 -6.12 6.67
CA THR A 51 10.32 -7.49 6.67
C THR A 51 9.02 -7.59 5.86
N MET A 52 8.07 -6.67 6.08
CA MET A 52 6.80 -6.67 5.35
C MET A 52 7.00 -6.34 3.87
N ALA A 53 7.91 -5.39 3.54
CA ALA A 53 8.20 -5.01 2.17
C ALA A 53 8.82 -6.17 1.38
N ILE A 54 9.81 -6.86 1.97
CA ILE A 54 10.43 -8.04 1.36
C ILE A 54 9.41 -9.16 1.16
N LEU A 55 8.61 -9.46 2.18
CA LEU A 55 7.57 -10.49 2.08
C LEU A 55 6.59 -10.18 0.95
N TYR A 56 6.09 -8.94 0.89
CA TYR A 56 5.17 -8.50 -0.15
C TYR A 56 5.78 -8.59 -1.55
N LEU A 57 7.01 -8.11 -1.72
CA LEU A 57 7.70 -8.13 -3.01
C LEU A 57 8.01 -9.55 -3.47
N LEU A 58 8.47 -10.44 -2.59
CA LEU A 58 8.73 -11.84 -2.94
C LEU A 58 7.44 -12.53 -3.42
N CYS A 59 6.36 -12.42 -2.65
CA CYS A 59 5.08 -13.00 -3.05
C CYS A 59 4.53 -12.32 -4.32
N GLY A 60 4.67 -11.01 -4.44
CA GLY A 60 4.27 -10.26 -5.63
C GLY A 60 5.01 -10.69 -6.90
N ILE A 61 6.32 -10.89 -6.81
CA ILE A 61 7.13 -11.40 -7.93
C ILE A 61 6.66 -12.80 -8.36
N ILE A 62 6.31 -13.68 -7.42
CA ILE A 62 5.77 -15.01 -7.74
C ILE A 62 4.44 -14.88 -8.50
N VAL A 63 3.55 -13.96 -8.09
CA VAL A 63 2.31 -13.67 -8.83
C VAL A 63 2.63 -13.20 -10.25
N LEU A 64 3.55 -12.26 -10.41
CA LEU A 64 3.94 -11.73 -11.73
C LEU A 64 4.57 -12.81 -12.63
N ILE A 65 5.37 -13.72 -12.08
CA ILE A 65 5.93 -14.85 -12.83
C ILE A 65 4.80 -15.77 -13.35
N LYS A 66 3.78 -16.02 -12.54
CA LYS A 66 2.61 -16.82 -12.96
C LYS A 66 1.84 -16.17 -14.11
N TYR A 67 1.69 -14.84 -14.08
CA TYR A 67 0.98 -14.08 -15.11
C TYR A 67 1.93 -13.42 -16.12
N ASN A 68 3.07 -14.03 -16.39
CA ASN A 68 4.09 -13.48 -17.28
C ASN A 68 3.57 -13.12 -18.68
N SER A 69 2.67 -13.93 -19.24
CA SER A 69 2.04 -13.67 -20.55
C SER A 69 1.23 -12.36 -20.58
N GLU A 70 0.66 -11.96 -19.43
CA GLU A 70 -0.20 -10.78 -19.32
C GLU A 70 0.58 -9.51 -18.93
N LEU A 71 1.88 -9.61 -18.59
CA LEU A 71 2.67 -8.47 -18.15
C LEU A 71 2.86 -7.41 -19.25
N LEU A 72 3.25 -7.85 -20.45
CA LEU A 72 3.43 -6.91 -21.58
C LEU A 72 2.11 -6.26 -22.01
N PRO A 73 0.99 -6.98 -22.16
CA PRO A 73 -0.32 -6.39 -22.36
C PRO A 73 -0.74 -5.41 -21.25
N ALA A 74 -0.47 -5.74 -19.98
CA ALA A 74 -0.80 -4.89 -18.84
C ALA A 74 -0.02 -3.56 -18.90
N ILE A 75 1.28 -3.60 -19.14
CA ILE A 75 2.12 -2.40 -19.30
C ILE A 75 1.64 -1.59 -20.52
N GLY A 76 1.38 -2.24 -21.64
CA GLY A 76 0.86 -1.61 -22.85
C GLY A 76 -0.49 -0.90 -22.60
N SER A 77 -1.35 -1.50 -21.80
CA SER A 77 -2.66 -0.92 -21.44
C SER A 77 -2.51 0.36 -20.62
N ILE A 78 -1.56 0.40 -19.67
CA ILE A 78 -1.28 1.61 -18.87
C ILE A 78 -0.96 2.79 -19.78
N PHE A 79 -0.01 2.61 -20.72
CA PHE A 79 0.36 3.69 -21.65
C PHE A 79 -0.76 4.01 -22.64
N LYS A 80 -1.42 2.98 -23.17
CA LYS A 80 -2.54 3.18 -24.09
C LYS A 80 -3.66 4.01 -23.47
N PHE A 81 -4.10 3.66 -22.26
CA PHE A 81 -5.19 4.39 -21.60
C PHE A 81 -4.77 5.74 -21.02
N ALA A 82 -3.48 5.92 -20.68
CA ALA A 82 -2.97 7.22 -20.23
C ALA A 82 -2.92 8.27 -21.34
N PHE A 83 -2.66 7.85 -22.59
CA PHE A 83 -2.44 8.78 -23.70
C PHE A 83 -3.51 8.70 -24.81
N ASN A 84 -4.43 7.75 -24.78
CA ASN A 84 -5.50 7.64 -25.75
C ASN A 84 -6.65 8.59 -25.40
N GLY A 85 -6.93 9.51 -26.33
CA GLY A 85 -8.04 10.44 -26.21
C GLY A 85 -9.44 9.79 -26.35
N ASP A 86 -9.55 8.48 -26.60
CA ASP A 86 -10.82 7.75 -26.68
C ASP A 86 -11.64 7.85 -25.38
N ALA A 87 -10.96 8.06 -24.27
CA ALA A 87 -11.59 8.38 -22.99
C ALA A 87 -12.29 9.75 -22.98
N ALA A 88 -11.96 10.63 -23.90
CA ALA A 88 -12.52 11.98 -23.98
C ALA A 88 -13.79 12.09 -24.85
N TRP A 89 -14.16 11.06 -25.64
CA TRP A 89 -15.23 11.13 -26.63
C TRP A 89 -16.62 10.80 -26.11
N GLY A 90 -16.78 10.24 -24.94
CA GLY A 90 -18.09 10.03 -24.33
C GLY A 90 -18.25 10.88 -23.06
N GLY A 91 -19.24 11.76 -22.97
CA GLY A 91 -19.50 12.57 -21.78
C GLY A 91 -19.62 11.74 -20.49
N PHE A 92 -20.01 10.47 -20.58
CA PHE A 92 -20.01 9.51 -19.48
C PHE A 92 -18.59 9.01 -19.15
N VAL A 93 -17.75 8.80 -20.16
CA VAL A 93 -16.35 8.38 -20.02
C VAL A 93 -15.48 9.53 -19.50
N GLY A 94 -15.77 10.78 -19.86
CA GLY A 94 -15.06 11.95 -19.37
C GLY A 94 -15.18 12.16 -17.85
N ILE A 95 -16.31 11.81 -17.26
CA ILE A 95 -16.49 11.82 -15.80
C ILE A 95 -15.61 10.76 -15.16
N SER A 96 -15.55 9.54 -15.70
CA SER A 96 -14.73 8.45 -15.16
C SER A 96 -13.23 8.73 -15.26
N VAL A 97 -12.75 9.35 -16.34
CA VAL A 97 -11.34 9.77 -16.49
C VAL A 97 -10.99 10.86 -15.48
N ARG A 98 -11.85 11.86 -15.32
CA ARG A 98 -11.65 12.91 -14.30
C ARG A 98 -11.56 12.33 -12.90
N GLU A 99 -12.44 11.42 -12.55
CA GLU A 99 -12.43 10.76 -11.24
C GLU A 99 -11.20 9.86 -11.09
N ALA A 100 -10.81 9.11 -12.11
CA ALA A 100 -9.59 8.28 -12.09
C ALA A 100 -8.33 9.14 -11.88
N MET A 101 -8.21 10.28 -12.59
CA MET A 101 -7.10 11.22 -12.37
C MET A 101 -7.14 11.81 -10.96
N ARG A 102 -8.31 12.23 -10.49
CA ARG A 102 -8.47 12.78 -9.14
C ARG A 102 -8.05 11.78 -8.07
N PHE A 103 -8.54 10.55 -8.14
CA PHE A 103 -8.18 9.51 -7.19
C PHE A 103 -6.72 9.06 -7.33
N GLY A 104 -6.20 8.92 -8.54
CA GLY A 104 -4.81 8.55 -8.79
C GLY A 104 -3.84 9.58 -8.22
N VAL A 105 -4.03 10.86 -8.51
CA VAL A 105 -3.20 11.94 -7.97
C VAL A 105 -3.32 12.02 -6.45
N ALA A 106 -4.54 11.97 -5.91
CA ALA A 106 -4.76 12.02 -4.47
C ALA A 106 -4.08 10.85 -3.74
N ARG A 107 -4.13 9.64 -4.29
CA ARG A 107 -3.48 8.46 -3.69
C ARG A 107 -1.96 8.50 -3.82
N GLY A 108 -1.42 8.96 -4.94
CA GLY A 108 0.03 9.14 -5.11
C GLY A 108 0.60 10.20 -4.16
N LEU A 109 -0.07 11.34 -4.01
CA LEU A 109 0.32 12.37 -3.05
C LEU A 109 0.24 11.86 -1.61
N PHE A 110 -0.79 11.08 -1.28
CA PHE A 110 -0.97 10.50 0.05
C PHE A 110 0.10 9.45 0.38
N SER A 111 0.45 8.56 -0.57
CA SER A 111 1.48 7.53 -0.37
C SER A 111 2.85 8.13 -0.08
N ASN A 112 3.20 9.22 -0.78
CA ASN A 112 4.48 9.90 -0.63
C ASN A 112 4.47 11.01 0.44
N GLU A 113 3.35 11.19 1.16
CA GLU A 113 3.14 12.29 2.12
C GLU A 113 3.44 13.69 1.52
N ALA A 114 3.27 13.84 0.21
CA ALA A 114 3.62 15.04 -0.53
C ALA A 114 2.72 16.22 -0.12
N GLY A 115 3.33 17.26 0.45
CA GLY A 115 2.64 18.47 0.88
C GLY A 115 1.93 18.38 2.23
N THR A 116 1.96 17.23 2.93
CA THR A 116 1.33 17.06 4.25
C THR A 116 2.17 17.64 5.39
N GLY A 117 3.48 17.84 5.20
CA GLY A 117 4.41 18.35 6.21
C GLY A 117 4.80 17.32 7.27
N SER A 118 4.30 16.09 7.21
CA SER A 118 4.59 15.01 8.17
C SER A 118 6.01 14.45 8.05
N THR A 119 6.46 14.20 6.82
CA THR A 119 7.80 13.66 6.53
C THR A 119 8.95 14.43 7.19
N PRO A 120 9.01 15.78 7.17
CA PRO A 120 10.06 16.52 7.85
C PRO A 120 10.15 16.26 9.36
N HIS A 121 9.05 16.01 10.06
CA HIS A 121 9.06 15.71 11.49
C HIS A 121 9.86 14.45 11.82
N ALA A 122 9.64 13.36 11.05
CA ALA A 122 10.39 12.13 11.24
C ALA A 122 11.86 12.30 10.88
N HIS A 123 12.15 12.96 9.76
CA HIS A 123 13.51 13.18 9.30
C HIS A 123 14.32 14.12 10.20
N ALA A 124 13.68 15.09 10.86
CA ALA A 124 14.33 15.99 11.80
C ALA A 124 14.94 15.30 13.02
N MET A 125 14.44 14.10 13.37
CA MET A 125 14.97 13.33 14.52
C MET A 125 16.16 12.45 14.16
N ALA A 126 16.51 12.35 12.88
CA ALA A 126 17.62 11.51 12.43
C ALA A 126 18.97 12.11 12.89
N LYS A 127 19.83 11.26 13.45
CA LYS A 127 21.18 11.63 13.86
C LYS A 127 22.15 11.42 12.69
N VAL A 128 22.26 12.40 11.82
CA VAL A 128 23.13 12.40 10.64
C VAL A 128 24.23 13.43 10.77
N LYS A 129 25.33 13.24 10.04
CA LYS A 129 26.45 14.21 10.04
C LYS A 129 26.08 15.50 9.31
N HIS A 130 25.33 15.37 8.21
CA HIS A 130 24.89 16.49 7.40
C HIS A 130 23.41 16.36 7.03
N PRO A 131 22.60 17.44 7.06
CA PRO A 131 21.17 17.38 6.72
C PRO A 131 20.88 16.84 5.30
N CYS A 132 21.78 17.07 4.35
CA CYS A 132 21.66 16.54 2.99
C CYS A 132 21.64 15.00 2.94
N ASP A 133 22.36 14.33 3.84
CA ASP A 133 22.37 12.86 3.90
C ASP A 133 20.96 12.33 4.16
N GLN A 134 20.23 13.00 5.06
CA GLN A 134 18.85 12.62 5.36
C GLN A 134 17.88 12.98 4.22
N GLY A 135 18.15 14.07 3.50
CA GLY A 135 17.40 14.41 2.29
C GLY A 135 17.53 13.33 1.19
N LEU A 136 18.76 12.80 1.00
CA LEU A 136 18.98 11.69 0.06
C LEU A 136 18.23 10.42 0.47
N VAL A 137 18.22 10.09 1.76
CA VAL A 137 17.44 8.94 2.28
C VAL A 137 15.95 9.13 2.00
N ALA A 138 15.40 10.33 2.21
CA ALA A 138 14.02 10.64 1.90
C ALA A 138 13.70 10.47 0.41
N MET A 139 14.58 10.94 -0.47
CA MET A 139 14.43 10.74 -1.93
C MET A 139 14.45 9.25 -2.31
N CYS A 140 15.40 8.49 -1.76
CA CYS A 140 15.48 7.04 -2.00
C CYS A 140 14.20 6.31 -1.54
N SER A 141 13.64 6.69 -0.41
CA SER A 141 12.42 6.04 0.09
C SER A 141 11.22 6.26 -0.84
N ILE A 142 11.06 7.47 -1.40
CA ILE A 142 10.02 7.77 -2.40
C ILE A 142 10.22 6.95 -3.68
N VAL A 143 11.46 6.82 -4.14
CA VAL A 143 11.78 6.00 -5.33
C VAL A 143 11.41 4.54 -5.10
N ILE A 144 11.78 3.98 -3.95
CA ILE A 144 11.45 2.57 -3.61
C ILE A 144 9.94 2.38 -3.52
N ASP A 145 9.23 3.27 -2.83
CA ASP A 145 7.78 3.16 -2.71
C ASP A 145 7.08 3.27 -4.06
N SER A 146 7.34 4.34 -4.81
CA SER A 146 6.61 4.65 -6.05
C SER A 146 7.02 3.75 -7.21
N PHE A 147 8.31 3.54 -7.45
CA PHE A 147 8.77 2.78 -8.63
C PHE A 147 8.86 1.28 -8.41
N ILE A 148 9.00 0.82 -7.18
CA ILE A 148 9.07 -0.61 -6.91
C ILE A 148 7.73 -1.11 -6.37
N ILE A 149 7.31 -0.66 -5.18
CA ILE A 149 6.14 -1.24 -4.49
C ILE A 149 4.85 -0.95 -5.24
N LEU A 150 4.60 0.31 -5.62
CA LEU A 150 3.37 0.67 -6.32
C LEU A 150 3.31 0.10 -7.74
N THR A 151 4.44 0.04 -8.46
CA THR A 151 4.48 -0.56 -9.80
C THR A 151 4.19 -2.06 -9.74
N VAL A 152 4.83 -2.79 -8.82
CA VAL A 152 4.55 -4.22 -8.61
C VAL A 152 3.08 -4.44 -8.25
N SER A 153 2.53 -3.63 -7.35
CA SER A 153 1.11 -3.72 -6.95
C SER A 153 0.17 -3.50 -8.12
N SER A 154 0.43 -2.46 -8.93
CA SER A 154 -0.39 -2.15 -10.10
C SER A 154 -0.32 -3.25 -11.16
N LEU A 155 0.86 -3.78 -11.43
CA LEU A 155 1.03 -4.87 -12.38
C LEU A 155 0.37 -6.17 -11.91
N ILE A 156 0.41 -6.48 -10.62
CA ILE A 156 -0.30 -7.62 -10.04
C ILE A 156 -1.80 -7.52 -10.31
N ILE A 157 -2.40 -6.36 -10.03
CA ILE A 157 -3.84 -6.14 -10.23
C ILE A 157 -4.23 -6.22 -11.70
N LEU A 158 -3.44 -5.61 -12.59
CA LEU A 158 -3.72 -5.58 -14.03
C LEU A 158 -3.49 -6.94 -14.69
N ALA A 159 -2.35 -7.58 -14.43
CA ALA A 159 -2.01 -8.86 -15.03
C ALA A 159 -2.91 -10.01 -14.55
N SER A 160 -3.36 -9.98 -13.29
CA SER A 160 -4.29 -10.98 -12.76
C SER A 160 -5.75 -10.75 -13.21
N GLY A 161 -6.09 -9.61 -13.81
CA GLY A 161 -7.46 -9.23 -14.12
C GLY A 161 -8.34 -8.91 -12.90
N ALA A 162 -7.74 -8.81 -11.72
CA ALA A 162 -8.47 -8.59 -10.46
C ALA A 162 -9.23 -7.26 -10.42
N TYR A 163 -8.87 -6.29 -11.25
CA TYR A 163 -9.60 -5.01 -11.38
C TYR A 163 -11.04 -5.16 -11.88
N GLN A 164 -11.38 -6.32 -12.47
CA GLN A 164 -12.73 -6.62 -12.95
C GLN A 164 -13.65 -7.15 -11.84
N THR A 165 -13.12 -7.43 -10.65
CA THR A 165 -13.93 -7.87 -9.52
C THR A 165 -14.68 -6.69 -8.90
N GLU A 166 -15.90 -6.93 -8.42
CA GLU A 166 -16.71 -5.91 -7.74
C GLU A 166 -16.22 -5.62 -6.31
N GLU A 167 -15.20 -6.33 -5.85
CA GLU A 167 -14.65 -6.18 -4.50
C GLU A 167 -13.94 -4.83 -4.36
N PRO A 168 -14.30 -3.99 -3.36
CA PRO A 168 -13.66 -2.69 -3.18
C PRO A 168 -12.31 -2.79 -2.45
N GLY A 169 -11.40 -1.87 -2.81
CA GLY A 169 -10.20 -1.62 -2.03
C GLY A 169 -9.26 -2.82 -1.91
N ILE A 170 -9.06 -3.33 -0.69
CA ILE A 170 -8.13 -4.43 -0.42
C ILE A 170 -8.59 -5.77 -1.01
N GLY A 171 -9.90 -5.95 -1.23
CA GLY A 171 -10.45 -7.15 -1.83
C GLY A 171 -9.87 -7.44 -3.20
N VAL A 172 -9.60 -6.41 -4.02
CA VAL A 172 -8.97 -6.55 -5.34
C VAL A 172 -7.59 -7.21 -5.23
N VAL A 173 -6.75 -6.73 -4.32
CA VAL A 173 -5.40 -7.29 -4.10
C VAL A 173 -5.49 -8.69 -3.52
N ALA A 174 -6.40 -8.91 -2.58
CA ALA A 174 -6.63 -10.22 -1.98
C ALA A 174 -7.08 -11.25 -3.03
N HIS A 175 -7.95 -10.86 -3.97
CA HIS A 175 -8.35 -11.71 -5.09
C HIS A 175 -7.17 -12.05 -6.01
N ALA A 176 -6.31 -11.07 -6.33
CA ALA A 176 -5.13 -11.29 -7.17
C ALA A 176 -4.15 -12.30 -6.54
N PHE A 177 -3.92 -12.24 -5.24
CA PHE A 177 -3.10 -13.21 -4.52
C PHE A 177 -3.82 -14.56 -4.35
N GLY A 178 -5.12 -14.52 -4.06
CA GLY A 178 -5.97 -15.70 -3.95
C GLY A 178 -6.02 -16.53 -5.21
N SER A 179 -6.09 -15.91 -6.39
CA SER A 179 -6.05 -16.60 -7.69
C SER A 179 -4.71 -17.30 -7.95
N THR A 180 -3.64 -16.89 -7.29
CA THR A 180 -2.30 -17.48 -7.43
C THR A 180 -2.03 -18.55 -6.38
N PHE A 181 -2.27 -18.26 -5.12
CA PHE A 181 -1.91 -19.10 -3.98
C PHE A 181 -3.12 -19.78 -3.32
N GLY A 182 -4.34 -19.60 -3.86
CA GLY A 182 -5.56 -20.10 -3.22
C GLY A 182 -5.78 -19.47 -1.83
N GLN A 183 -6.21 -20.28 -0.87
CA GLN A 183 -6.47 -19.80 0.50
C GLN A 183 -5.23 -19.19 1.18
N ALA A 184 -4.03 -19.69 0.87
CA ALA A 184 -2.80 -19.12 1.41
C ALA A 184 -2.55 -17.67 0.92
N GLY A 185 -3.00 -17.33 -0.31
CA GLY A 185 -2.88 -15.98 -0.85
C GLY A 185 -3.65 -14.95 -0.04
N TYR A 186 -4.87 -15.28 0.36
CA TYR A 186 -5.67 -14.42 1.24
C TYR A 186 -5.00 -14.22 2.59
N ALA A 187 -4.41 -15.26 3.18
CA ALA A 187 -3.69 -15.18 4.44
C ALA A 187 -2.44 -14.30 4.32
N ILE A 188 -1.63 -14.51 3.28
CA ILE A 188 -0.40 -13.74 3.04
C ILE A 188 -0.71 -12.25 2.91
N ILE A 189 -1.67 -11.90 2.03
CA ILE A 189 -1.99 -10.49 1.80
C ILE A 189 -2.58 -9.83 3.06
N SER A 190 -3.39 -10.54 3.83
CA SER A 190 -3.95 -10.02 5.07
C SER A 190 -2.86 -9.73 6.09
N VAL A 191 -1.88 -10.61 6.25
CA VAL A 191 -0.73 -10.36 7.12
C VAL A 191 0.06 -9.15 6.63
N CYS A 192 0.38 -9.06 5.33
CA CYS A 192 1.07 -7.91 4.77
C CYS A 192 0.31 -6.60 5.03
N VAL A 193 -1.00 -6.57 4.77
CA VAL A 193 -1.84 -5.38 4.96
C VAL A 193 -1.91 -4.96 6.43
N VAL A 194 -2.07 -5.92 7.34
CA VAL A 194 -2.05 -5.64 8.78
C VAL A 194 -0.73 -4.99 9.18
N LEU A 195 0.39 -5.53 8.73
CA LEU A 195 1.71 -4.99 9.04
C LEU A 195 1.93 -3.60 8.44
N PHE A 196 1.54 -3.38 7.16
CA PHE A 196 1.61 -2.07 6.51
C PHE A 196 0.75 -1.02 7.21
N CYS A 197 -0.51 -1.35 7.47
CA CYS A 197 -1.43 -0.42 8.12
C CYS A 197 -1.04 -0.15 9.57
N PHE A 198 -0.58 -1.17 10.31
CA PHE A 198 -0.11 -1.04 11.67
C PHE A 198 1.11 -0.11 11.76
N SER A 199 2.11 -0.30 10.89
CA SER A 199 3.27 0.59 10.83
C SER A 199 2.89 2.03 10.52
N THR A 200 1.93 2.24 9.60
CA THR A 200 1.43 3.57 9.23
C THR A 200 0.67 4.24 10.39
N ILE A 201 -0.08 3.48 11.19
CA ILE A 201 -0.76 4.03 12.38
C ILE A 201 0.27 4.43 13.43
N LEU A 202 1.30 3.61 13.67
CA LEU A 202 2.41 3.95 14.58
C LEU A 202 3.13 5.22 14.14
N PHE A 203 3.35 5.37 12.83
CA PHE A 203 3.96 6.56 12.24
C PHE A 203 3.06 7.79 12.41
N GLY A 204 1.75 7.65 12.17
CA GLY A 204 0.77 8.71 12.40
C GLY A 204 0.72 9.18 13.85
N TYR A 205 0.87 8.29 14.82
CA TYR A 205 0.98 8.64 16.24
C TYR A 205 2.26 9.42 16.55
N PHE A 206 3.34 9.14 15.82
CA PHE A 206 4.61 9.82 16.00
C PHE A 206 4.56 11.32 15.64
N TYR A 207 3.64 11.71 14.76
CA TYR A 207 3.46 13.10 14.31
C TYR A 207 2.53 13.93 15.21
N GLY A 208 1.71 13.32 16.04
CA GLY A 208 0.77 13.98 16.94
C GLY A 208 1.28 14.09 18.35
#